data_c4796d475a579af5dd0445351863c3a4
#
_entry.id   c4796d475a579af5dd0445351863c3a4
#
_cell.length_a   1.000
_cell.length_b   1.000
_cell.length_c   1.000
_cell.angle_alpha   90.00
_cell.angle_beta   90.00
_cell.angle_gamma   90.00
#
_symmetry.space_group_name_H-M   'P 1'
#
loop_
_entity.id
_entity.type
_entity.pdbx_description
1 polymer ?
#
loop_
_entity_poly.entity_id
_entity_poly.type
_entity_poly.pdbx_seq_one_letter_code
_entity_poly.pdbx_strand_id
1 'polypeptide(L)'
;MNKKNLIALVVVATLGVIAYLTSKNNDDQPSSKTGIGAEVVKKIDPTKITAITITDKDGSVTLEQKDQQWNVLERDGFEAKFEDIQNLVSDSVTLKSLRQINASEKQYGRFELVDPSSSQDKSGLKLEFKGSDKTVLKTLLIGKKSSSNSGANAGSPFGSSDNQRFVLADGIINVIEIDYSSALNDIAADASEWLNKDDFLKIEKIKSVSVNHPDKANSWSLTREKDGDDMTLADAKEGEKLDSSKGNSAGRVFGFANFDDVASKETDPKDIGMDKAVSANIETFEGYTFAIKMSKSGEDHYMTVNAAGTRVPQDDESKARVPQPDESKPREPGKDEKPEDKERLDKEHADNLAKLIADREKTYNDNQAKTKTENDKKFAENLAKLKKLEGWTFKVSSYTFDAIYKTRAEMMEEEKEEEPADTTG
;
A
#
# COMPACT_ATOMS: atom_id res chain seq x y z
N MET A 1 18.53 11.76 11.40
CA MET A 1 17.28 11.58 12.15
C MET A 1 16.69 10.25 11.73
N ASN A 2 16.40 9.34 12.66
CA ASN A 2 15.92 7.99 12.31
C ASN A 2 14.53 8.07 11.65
N LYS A 3 14.24 7.25 10.60
CA LYS A 3 12.92 7.25 9.92
C LYS A 3 11.75 7.12 10.91
N LYS A 4 11.91 6.33 11.97
CA LYS A 4 10.91 6.23 13.06
C LYS A 4 10.62 7.57 13.72
N ASN A 5 11.65 8.39 13.94
CA ASN A 5 11.49 9.72 14.52
C ASN A 5 10.89 10.72 13.53
N LEU A 6 11.08 10.51 12.21
CA LEU A 6 10.47 11.34 11.17
C LEU A 6 8.97 11.03 11.04
N ILE A 7 8.58 9.75 11.06
CA ILE A 7 7.17 9.32 11.05
C ILE A 7 6.47 9.80 12.33
N ALA A 8 7.09 9.65 13.49
CA ALA A 8 6.58 10.17 14.75
C ALA A 8 6.39 11.68 14.72
N LEU A 9 7.34 12.41 14.12
CA LEU A 9 7.26 13.87 14.00
C LEU A 9 6.12 14.28 13.05
N VAL A 10 5.89 13.52 11.97
CA VAL A 10 4.79 13.74 11.03
C VAL A 10 3.45 13.44 11.70
N VAL A 11 3.33 12.33 12.43
CA VAL A 11 2.10 11.98 13.19
C VAL A 11 1.77 13.04 14.23
N VAL A 12 2.74 13.49 15.02
CA VAL A 12 2.54 14.55 16.02
C VAL A 12 2.26 15.89 15.34
N ALA A 13 2.91 16.20 14.21
CA ALA A 13 2.69 17.44 13.48
C ALA A 13 1.31 17.50 12.83
N THR A 14 0.82 16.39 12.25
CA THR A 14 -0.51 16.34 11.62
C THR A 14 -1.63 16.39 12.66
N LEU A 15 -1.53 15.64 13.75
CA LEU A 15 -2.47 15.76 14.86
C LEU A 15 -2.40 17.14 15.52
N GLY A 16 -1.20 17.73 15.64
CA GLY A 16 -1.00 19.09 16.11
C GLY A 16 -1.63 20.16 15.20
N VAL A 17 -1.60 19.97 13.88
CA VAL A 17 -2.28 20.86 12.92
C VAL A 17 -3.81 20.74 13.07
N ILE A 18 -4.34 19.53 13.26
CA ILE A 18 -5.77 19.33 13.53
C ILE A 18 -6.16 20.02 14.84
N ALA A 19 -5.39 19.83 15.91
CA ALA A 19 -5.60 20.50 17.19
C ALA A 19 -5.51 22.03 17.08
N TYR A 20 -4.58 22.56 16.27
CA TYR A 20 -4.44 24.00 16.00
C TYR A 20 -5.63 24.54 15.21
N LEU A 21 -6.10 23.82 14.20
CA LEU A 21 -7.26 24.23 13.38
C LEU A 21 -8.55 24.21 14.21
N THR A 22 -8.74 23.21 15.08
CA THR A 22 -9.87 23.13 16.00
C THR A 22 -9.80 24.23 17.09
N SER A 23 -8.60 24.52 17.61
CA SER A 23 -8.40 25.61 18.59
C SER A 23 -8.68 26.99 18.01
N LYS A 24 -8.33 27.24 16.74
CA LYS A 24 -8.52 28.53 16.08
C LYS A 24 -9.99 28.80 15.68
N ASN A 25 -10.80 27.74 15.56
CA ASN A 25 -12.24 27.86 15.30
C ASN A 25 -13.07 28.10 16.58
N ASN A 26 -12.44 28.10 17.75
CA ASN A 26 -13.12 28.32 19.05
C ASN A 26 -13.34 29.80 19.41
N ASP A 27 -12.97 30.75 18.54
CA ASP A 27 -13.26 32.16 18.77
C ASP A 27 -14.71 32.48 18.37
N ASP A 28 -15.57 32.53 19.39
CA ASP A 28 -16.81 33.31 19.58
C ASP A 28 -17.66 33.61 18.33
N GLN A 29 -18.38 32.58 17.86
CA GLN A 29 -19.69 32.85 17.24
C GLN A 29 -20.79 32.53 18.26
N PRO A 30 -21.70 33.44 18.53
CA PRO A 30 -22.84 33.16 19.40
C PRO A 30 -23.66 32.04 18.79
N SER A 31 -23.81 30.93 19.52
CA SER A 31 -24.62 29.79 19.12
C SER A 31 -26.00 30.29 18.75
N SER A 32 -26.35 30.21 17.46
CA SER A 32 -27.70 30.49 17.01
C SER A 32 -28.66 29.61 17.80
N LYS A 33 -29.81 30.11 18.20
CA LYS A 33 -30.88 29.40 18.92
C LYS A 33 -31.34 28.11 18.18
N THR A 34 -30.89 27.89 16.97
CA THR A 34 -31.22 26.78 16.08
C THR A 34 -30.18 25.66 16.06
N GLY A 35 -29.03 25.81 16.70
CA GLY A 35 -27.94 24.81 16.69
C GLY A 35 -27.21 24.69 15.35
N ILE A 36 -27.52 25.52 14.36
CA ILE A 36 -26.84 25.52 13.05
C ILE A 36 -25.38 25.97 13.22
N GLY A 37 -24.44 25.22 12.66
CA GLY A 37 -23.02 25.48 12.77
C GLY A 37 -22.38 25.11 14.11
N ALA A 38 -23.16 24.60 15.08
CA ALA A 38 -22.64 24.13 16.35
C ALA A 38 -21.78 22.88 16.15
N GLU A 39 -20.67 22.79 16.88
CA GLU A 39 -19.83 21.59 16.91
C GLU A 39 -20.63 20.41 17.49
N VAL A 40 -20.58 19.27 16.80
CA VAL A 40 -21.20 18.01 17.23
C VAL A 40 -20.31 17.32 18.27
N VAL A 41 -19.03 17.28 18.04
CA VAL A 41 -18.03 16.69 18.93
C VAL A 41 -17.32 17.80 19.69
N LYS A 42 -17.73 18.03 20.92
CA LYS A 42 -17.17 19.09 21.77
C LYS A 42 -16.05 18.55 22.65
N LYS A 43 -14.99 19.37 22.84
CA LYS A 43 -13.96 19.15 23.87
C LYS A 43 -13.19 17.85 23.77
N ILE A 44 -12.98 17.31 22.57
CA ILE A 44 -12.05 16.22 22.36
C ILE A 44 -10.70 16.79 21.89
N ASP A 45 -9.62 16.32 22.49
CA ASP A 45 -8.25 16.59 22.05
C ASP A 45 -7.79 15.40 21.17
N PRO A 46 -7.64 15.58 19.85
CA PRO A 46 -7.27 14.50 18.95
C PRO A 46 -5.91 13.87 19.31
N THR A 47 -5.01 14.61 19.95
CA THR A 47 -3.68 14.11 20.33
C THR A 47 -3.72 13.09 21.47
N LYS A 48 -4.84 13.02 22.20
CA LYS A 48 -5.06 12.06 23.28
C LYS A 48 -5.73 10.76 22.83
N ILE A 49 -6.17 10.68 21.58
CA ILE A 49 -6.79 9.49 21.03
C ILE A 49 -5.70 8.46 20.73
N THR A 50 -5.76 7.32 21.41
CA THR A 50 -4.83 6.21 21.24
C THR A 50 -5.53 4.91 20.82
N ALA A 51 -6.86 4.89 20.87
CA ALA A 51 -7.64 3.80 20.30
C ALA A 51 -8.98 4.31 19.77
N ILE A 52 -9.51 3.62 18.76
CA ILE A 52 -10.81 3.86 18.15
C ILE A 52 -11.50 2.52 18.03
N THR A 53 -12.72 2.41 18.55
CA THR A 53 -13.55 1.22 18.35
C THR A 53 -14.75 1.60 17.50
N ILE A 54 -14.98 0.85 16.44
CA ILE A 54 -16.09 1.00 15.52
C ILE A 54 -16.94 -0.27 15.62
N THR A 55 -18.21 -0.12 15.93
CA THR A 55 -19.13 -1.25 16.15
C THR A 55 -20.40 -1.02 15.36
N ASP A 56 -20.85 -2.01 14.64
CA ASP A 56 -22.17 -2.03 14.01
C ASP A 56 -22.94 -3.31 14.43
N LYS A 57 -24.03 -3.61 13.74
CA LYS A 57 -24.85 -4.79 13.99
C LYS A 57 -24.15 -6.12 13.64
N ASP A 58 -23.15 -6.10 12.78
CA ASP A 58 -22.49 -7.27 12.19
C ASP A 58 -21.14 -7.57 12.88
N GLY A 59 -20.50 -6.55 13.48
CA GLY A 59 -19.20 -6.74 14.10
C GLY A 59 -18.64 -5.53 14.81
N SER A 60 -17.36 -5.64 15.13
CA SER A 60 -16.59 -4.55 15.76
C SER A 60 -15.14 -4.63 15.31
N VAL A 61 -14.53 -3.46 15.07
CA VAL A 61 -13.10 -3.32 14.83
C VAL A 61 -12.50 -2.34 15.82
N THR A 62 -11.31 -2.67 16.31
CA THR A 62 -10.54 -1.83 17.21
C THR A 62 -9.20 -1.46 16.59
N LEU A 63 -9.01 -0.17 16.38
CA LEU A 63 -7.77 0.45 15.92
C LEU A 63 -7.03 0.96 17.15
N GLU A 64 -5.83 0.45 17.43
CA GLU A 64 -5.05 0.83 18.61
C GLU A 64 -3.66 1.31 18.21
N GLN A 65 -3.23 2.42 18.82
CA GLN A 65 -1.88 2.95 18.62
C GLN A 65 -0.91 2.29 19.61
N LYS A 66 0.09 1.62 19.07
CA LYS A 66 1.20 1.04 19.84
C LYS A 66 2.52 1.39 19.18
N ASP A 67 3.51 1.84 19.98
CA ASP A 67 4.83 2.21 19.47
C ASP A 67 4.79 3.22 18.30
N GLN A 68 3.84 4.15 18.35
CA GLN A 68 3.57 5.18 17.34
C GLN A 68 3.03 4.64 16.00
N GLN A 69 2.61 3.39 15.97
CA GLN A 69 1.97 2.75 14.81
C GLN A 69 0.54 2.38 15.17
N TRP A 70 -0.39 2.59 14.25
CA TRP A 70 -1.76 2.13 14.39
C TRP A 70 -1.90 0.71 13.89
N ASN A 71 -2.66 -0.10 14.61
CA ASN A 71 -2.82 -1.53 14.36
C ASN A 71 -4.29 -1.93 14.48
N VAL A 72 -4.69 -2.95 13.71
CA VAL A 72 -6.02 -3.56 13.75
C VAL A 72 -5.97 -4.76 14.69
N LEU A 73 -6.64 -4.69 15.86
CA LEU A 73 -6.54 -5.73 16.89
C LEU A 73 -7.16 -7.05 16.43
N GLU A 74 -8.28 -7.01 15.73
CA GLU A 74 -8.99 -8.19 15.18
C GLU A 74 -8.22 -8.89 14.06
N ARG A 75 -7.03 -8.35 13.68
CA ARG A 75 -6.07 -8.95 12.75
C ARG A 75 -4.68 -9.07 13.38
N ASP A 76 -4.66 -9.51 14.66
CA ASP A 76 -3.45 -9.79 15.44
C ASP A 76 -2.45 -8.61 15.48
N GLY A 77 -2.96 -7.39 15.41
CA GLY A 77 -2.15 -6.18 15.41
C GLY A 77 -1.46 -5.91 14.07
N PHE A 78 -2.02 -6.33 12.95
CA PHE A 78 -1.54 -5.90 11.63
C PHE A 78 -1.61 -4.38 11.50
N GLU A 79 -0.70 -3.79 10.74
CA GLU A 79 -0.59 -2.35 10.52
C GLU A 79 -1.89 -1.80 9.91
N ALA A 80 -2.47 -0.79 10.55
CA ALA A 80 -3.62 -0.07 10.03
C ALA A 80 -3.20 1.07 9.10
N LYS A 81 -4.05 1.41 8.12
CA LYS A 81 -3.83 2.54 7.22
C LYS A 81 -4.03 3.86 7.96
N PHE A 82 -2.91 4.50 8.26
CA PHE A 82 -2.89 5.72 9.08
C PHE A 82 -3.69 6.88 8.47
N GLU A 83 -3.65 7.04 7.15
CA GLU A 83 -4.37 8.10 6.44
C GLU A 83 -5.89 8.01 6.68
N ASP A 84 -6.46 6.80 6.64
CA ASP A 84 -7.88 6.59 6.84
C ASP A 84 -8.29 6.90 8.29
N ILE A 85 -7.44 6.54 9.26
CA ILE A 85 -7.63 6.88 10.67
C ILE A 85 -7.54 8.39 10.88
N GLN A 86 -6.57 9.04 10.26
CA GLN A 86 -6.42 10.49 10.33
C GLN A 86 -7.65 11.21 9.76
N ASN A 87 -8.16 10.76 8.62
CA ASN A 87 -9.36 11.29 8.00
C ASN A 87 -10.58 11.08 8.88
N LEU A 88 -10.75 9.88 9.45
CA LEU A 88 -11.85 9.56 10.38
C LEU A 88 -11.84 10.49 11.59
N VAL A 89 -10.69 10.70 12.22
CA VAL A 89 -10.55 11.58 13.38
C VAL A 89 -10.82 13.03 12.97
N SER A 90 -10.21 13.50 11.88
CA SER A 90 -10.38 14.87 11.39
C SER A 90 -11.84 15.18 11.09
N ASP A 91 -12.51 14.32 10.32
CA ASP A 91 -13.92 14.49 9.96
C ASP A 91 -14.80 14.48 11.20
N SER A 92 -14.53 13.56 12.14
CA SER A 92 -15.33 13.46 13.37
C SER A 92 -15.25 14.72 14.23
N VAL A 93 -14.05 15.30 14.39
CA VAL A 93 -13.86 16.46 15.29
C VAL A 93 -14.32 17.80 14.65
N THR A 94 -14.40 17.82 13.33
CA THR A 94 -14.84 19.02 12.59
C THR A 94 -16.34 19.05 12.25
N LEU A 95 -17.09 18.00 12.65
CA LEU A 95 -18.52 17.90 12.39
C LEU A 95 -19.29 19.10 12.93
N LYS A 96 -20.12 19.69 12.06
CA LYS A 96 -21.02 20.80 12.41
C LYS A 96 -22.47 20.41 12.17
N SER A 97 -23.32 20.81 13.11
CA SER A 97 -24.76 20.54 13.07
C SER A 97 -25.45 21.48 12.09
N LEU A 98 -26.26 20.94 11.19
CA LEU A 98 -27.23 21.70 10.39
C LEU A 98 -28.51 21.94 11.17
N ARG A 99 -28.89 20.98 12.01
CA ARG A 99 -30.10 21.03 12.80
C ARG A 99 -29.97 20.09 13.99
N GLN A 100 -30.50 20.50 15.14
CA GLN A 100 -30.64 19.64 16.31
C GLN A 100 -32.08 19.15 16.44
N ILE A 101 -32.24 17.87 16.81
CA ILE A 101 -33.55 17.27 17.01
C ILE A 101 -33.64 16.83 18.47
N ASN A 102 -34.65 17.34 19.15
CA ASN A 102 -34.98 16.89 20.49
C ASN A 102 -35.85 15.63 20.41
N ALA A 103 -35.31 14.49 20.83
CA ALA A 103 -35.98 13.22 20.82
C ALA A 103 -35.63 12.41 22.08
N SER A 104 -36.58 11.65 22.59
CA SER A 104 -36.31 10.70 23.66
C SER A 104 -35.64 9.42 23.13
N GLU A 105 -34.98 8.66 23.99
CA GLU A 105 -34.34 7.38 23.65
C GLU A 105 -35.30 6.41 22.92
N LYS A 106 -36.58 6.37 23.31
CA LYS A 106 -37.62 5.57 22.64
C LYS A 106 -37.78 5.89 21.15
N GLN A 107 -37.33 7.07 20.73
CA GLN A 107 -37.45 7.56 19.35
C GLN A 107 -36.14 7.35 18.53
N TYR A 108 -35.02 6.98 19.16
CA TYR A 108 -33.74 6.82 18.50
C TYR A 108 -33.77 5.80 17.35
N GLY A 109 -34.55 4.73 17.49
CA GLY A 109 -34.73 3.75 16.40
C GLY A 109 -35.32 4.32 15.10
N ARG A 110 -36.01 5.48 15.14
CA ARG A 110 -36.51 6.17 13.93
C ARG A 110 -35.39 6.75 13.07
N PHE A 111 -34.24 6.99 13.69
CA PHE A 111 -33.05 7.58 13.11
C PHE A 111 -31.93 6.55 12.91
N GLU A 112 -32.20 5.28 13.28
CA GLU A 112 -31.18 4.22 13.34
C GLU A 112 -30.02 4.60 14.27
N LEU A 113 -30.35 5.12 15.45
CA LEU A 113 -29.41 5.60 16.47
C LEU A 113 -29.52 4.77 17.76
N VAL A 114 -29.95 3.53 17.66
CA VAL A 114 -29.87 2.57 18.77
C VAL A 114 -28.44 2.07 18.87
N ASP A 115 -27.93 1.95 20.10
CA ASP A 115 -26.57 1.39 20.31
C ASP A 115 -26.54 -0.08 19.87
N PRO A 116 -25.64 -0.46 18.93
CA PRO A 116 -25.55 -1.83 18.43
C PRO A 116 -25.19 -2.84 19.51
N SER A 117 -24.57 -2.42 20.61
CA SER A 117 -24.26 -3.29 21.74
C SER A 117 -25.53 -3.67 22.55
N SER A 118 -26.61 -2.88 22.44
CA SER A 118 -27.88 -3.11 23.15
C SER A 118 -28.92 -3.79 22.29
N SER A 119 -28.94 -3.55 20.98
CA SER A 119 -29.86 -4.15 20.02
C SER A 119 -29.32 -4.05 18.61
N GLN A 120 -29.47 -5.11 17.81
CA GLN A 120 -29.14 -5.11 16.39
C GLN A 120 -30.22 -4.43 15.53
N ASP A 121 -31.48 -4.38 16.02
CA ASP A 121 -32.57 -3.75 15.28
C ASP A 121 -32.49 -2.23 15.37
N LYS A 122 -32.52 -1.55 14.24
CA LYS A 122 -32.47 -0.09 14.14
C LYS A 122 -31.24 0.54 14.79
N SER A 123 -30.17 -0.24 14.90
CA SER A 123 -28.88 0.24 15.38
C SER A 123 -28.16 1.09 14.33
N GLY A 124 -27.41 2.05 14.83
CA GLY A 124 -26.44 2.79 14.05
C GLY A 124 -25.04 2.16 14.12
N LEU A 125 -24.09 2.84 13.51
CA LEU A 125 -22.68 2.56 13.70
C LEU A 125 -22.20 3.36 14.93
N LYS A 126 -21.58 2.69 15.88
CA LYS A 126 -21.01 3.28 17.08
C LYS A 126 -19.53 3.50 16.92
N LEU A 127 -19.09 4.73 17.11
CA LEU A 127 -17.70 5.14 17.07
C LEU A 127 -17.28 5.61 18.47
N GLU A 128 -16.27 4.97 19.07
CA GLU A 128 -15.73 5.32 20.37
C GLU A 128 -14.27 5.73 20.26
N PHE A 129 -13.95 6.96 20.64
CA PHE A 129 -12.58 7.45 20.77
C PHE A 129 -12.11 7.22 22.21
N LYS A 130 -10.94 6.60 22.37
CA LYS A 130 -10.39 6.19 23.66
C LYS A 130 -9.00 6.76 23.89
N GLY A 131 -8.71 7.10 25.15
CA GLY A 131 -7.40 7.53 25.59
C GLY A 131 -6.46 6.38 25.97
N SER A 132 -5.23 6.72 26.40
CA SER A 132 -4.16 5.76 26.72
C SER A 132 -4.50 4.82 27.87
N ASP A 133 -5.42 5.20 28.74
CA ASP A 133 -5.95 4.40 29.84
C ASP A 133 -7.20 3.58 29.43
N LYS A 134 -7.51 3.55 28.14
CA LYS A 134 -8.70 2.93 27.55
C LYS A 134 -10.04 3.57 27.98
N THR A 135 -10.00 4.72 28.64
CA THR A 135 -11.21 5.47 28.93
C THR A 135 -11.81 6.04 27.66
N VAL A 136 -13.16 5.99 27.56
CA VAL A 136 -13.87 6.58 26.43
C VAL A 136 -13.84 8.09 26.57
N LEU A 137 -13.18 8.75 25.64
CA LEU A 137 -13.10 10.21 25.54
C LEU A 137 -14.38 10.76 24.90
N LYS A 138 -14.91 10.06 23.90
CA LYS A 138 -16.08 10.45 23.14
C LYS A 138 -16.75 9.27 22.47
N THR A 139 -18.09 9.31 22.38
CA THR A 139 -18.90 8.35 21.62
C THR A 139 -19.76 9.11 20.61
N LEU A 140 -19.80 8.59 19.38
CA LEU A 140 -20.75 8.98 18.35
C LEU A 140 -21.56 7.77 17.92
N LEU A 141 -22.88 7.94 17.77
CA LEU A 141 -23.72 7.01 17.04
C LEU A 141 -24.09 7.65 15.71
N ILE A 142 -23.75 6.98 14.62
CA ILE A 142 -23.98 7.44 13.23
C ILE A 142 -25.15 6.62 12.69
N GLY A 143 -26.26 7.29 12.43
CA GLY A 143 -27.51 6.67 11.99
C GLY A 143 -27.69 6.73 10.48
N LYS A 144 -28.93 6.58 10.04
CA LYS A 144 -29.30 6.58 8.63
C LYS A 144 -29.08 7.92 7.96
N LYS A 145 -29.04 7.91 6.62
CA LYS A 145 -29.08 9.13 5.79
C LYS A 145 -30.40 9.86 6.01
N SER A 146 -30.33 11.17 6.10
CA SER A 146 -31.51 12.05 6.19
C SER A 146 -32.00 12.33 4.78
N SER A 147 -33.07 11.67 4.34
CA SER A 147 -33.78 12.07 3.14
C SER A 147 -34.47 13.41 3.41
N SER A 148 -34.01 14.48 2.82
CA SER A 148 -34.72 15.76 2.81
C SER A 148 -35.95 15.66 1.91
N ASN A 149 -37.06 15.15 2.43
CA ASN A 149 -38.38 15.38 1.85
C ASN A 149 -38.78 16.83 2.14
N SER A 150 -37.97 17.78 1.68
CA SER A 150 -38.39 19.17 1.59
C SER A 150 -39.13 19.34 0.28
N GLY A 151 -40.43 19.12 0.28
CA GLY A 151 -41.34 19.37 -0.83
C GLY A 151 -41.42 20.86 -1.28
N ALA A 152 -40.30 21.56 -1.32
CA ALA A 152 -40.24 22.96 -1.66
C ALA A 152 -39.28 23.34 -2.81
N ASN A 153 -38.49 22.41 -3.38
CA ASN A 153 -37.65 22.72 -4.54
C ASN A 153 -37.44 21.52 -5.44
N ALA A 154 -38.51 21.00 -6.06
CA ALA A 154 -38.42 20.02 -7.15
C ALA A 154 -37.87 20.64 -8.46
N GLY A 155 -37.16 21.77 -8.40
CA GLY A 155 -36.66 22.50 -9.54
C GLY A 155 -35.18 22.89 -9.47
N SER A 156 -34.41 22.40 -8.49
CA SER A 156 -32.97 22.63 -8.48
C SER A 156 -32.28 21.65 -9.45
N PRO A 157 -31.53 22.14 -10.46
CA PRO A 157 -30.75 21.28 -11.36
C PRO A 157 -29.57 20.61 -10.65
N PHE A 158 -29.34 20.91 -9.38
CA PHE A 158 -28.38 20.24 -8.49
C PHE A 158 -29.18 19.40 -7.49
N GLY A 159 -29.28 18.08 -7.71
CA GLY A 159 -30.13 17.14 -7.01
C GLY A 159 -30.16 17.31 -5.48
N SER A 160 -31.22 16.79 -4.86
CA SER A 160 -31.33 16.67 -3.39
C SER A 160 -30.06 16.07 -2.83
N SER A 161 -29.39 16.79 -1.91
CA SER A 161 -28.15 16.30 -1.30
C SER A 161 -28.48 15.10 -0.38
N ASP A 162 -28.27 13.89 -0.90
CA ASP A 162 -28.31 12.64 -0.10
C ASP A 162 -27.15 12.56 0.92
N ASN A 163 -26.48 13.68 1.17
CA ASN A 163 -25.25 13.78 1.97
C ASN A 163 -25.50 14.13 3.44
N GLN A 164 -26.77 14.16 3.90
CA GLN A 164 -27.07 14.45 5.31
C GLN A 164 -27.27 13.14 6.09
N ARG A 165 -26.72 13.09 7.31
CA ARG A 165 -26.91 11.96 8.22
C ARG A 165 -27.36 12.42 9.61
N PHE A 166 -28.04 11.52 10.33
CA PHE A 166 -28.33 11.68 11.74
C PHE A 166 -27.15 11.19 12.56
N VAL A 167 -26.72 11.98 13.55
CA VAL A 167 -25.67 11.60 14.51
C VAL A 167 -26.15 11.92 15.91
N LEU A 168 -25.98 10.98 16.83
CA LEU A 168 -26.21 11.19 18.25
C LEU A 168 -24.87 11.42 18.94
N ALA A 169 -24.70 12.59 19.54
CA ALA A 169 -23.57 12.94 20.37
C ALA A 169 -24.05 13.66 21.63
N ASP A 170 -23.50 13.30 22.79
CA ASP A 170 -23.88 13.92 24.09
C ASP A 170 -25.40 13.94 24.36
N GLY A 171 -26.12 12.90 23.92
CA GLY A 171 -27.57 12.79 24.09
C GLY A 171 -28.41 13.68 23.15
N ILE A 172 -27.77 14.34 22.16
CA ILE A 172 -28.45 15.25 21.22
C ILE A 172 -28.34 14.68 19.81
N ILE A 173 -29.49 14.54 19.13
CA ILE A 173 -29.53 14.16 17.72
C ILE A 173 -29.24 15.40 16.86
N ASN A 174 -28.18 15.31 16.09
CA ASN A 174 -27.78 16.31 15.13
C ASN A 174 -28.02 15.79 13.72
N VAL A 175 -28.49 16.66 12.83
CA VAL A 175 -28.43 16.43 11.38
C VAL A 175 -27.18 17.11 10.90
N ILE A 176 -26.28 16.35 10.29
CA ILE A 176 -25.02 16.82 9.76
C ILE A 176 -25.01 16.70 8.23
N GLU A 177 -24.32 17.57 7.57
CA GLU A 177 -23.96 17.42 6.16
C GLU A 177 -22.59 16.75 6.09
N ILE A 178 -22.51 15.70 5.30
CA ILE A 178 -21.27 14.94 5.09
C ILE A 178 -20.86 15.19 3.63
N ASP A 179 -19.63 15.62 3.41
CA ASP A 179 -19.07 15.71 2.06
C ASP A 179 -18.96 14.29 1.48
N TYR A 180 -19.10 14.15 0.17
CA TYR A 180 -18.97 12.87 -0.53
C TYR A 180 -17.60 12.19 -0.29
N SER A 181 -16.55 12.98 -0.05
CA SER A 181 -15.20 12.51 0.28
C SER A 181 -14.97 12.22 1.77
N SER A 182 -15.98 12.41 2.63
CA SER A 182 -15.83 12.22 4.08
C SER A 182 -15.62 10.76 4.44
N ALA A 183 -14.64 10.48 5.31
CA ALA A 183 -14.41 9.16 5.89
C ALA A 183 -15.64 8.60 6.65
N LEU A 184 -16.56 9.47 7.07
CA LEU A 184 -17.81 9.04 7.72
C LEU A 184 -18.87 8.49 6.76
N ASN A 185 -18.69 8.64 5.43
CA ASN A 185 -19.58 8.04 4.45
C ASN A 185 -19.38 6.53 4.35
N ASP A 186 -18.13 6.10 4.38
CA ASP A 186 -17.69 4.73 4.09
C ASP A 186 -17.10 4.03 5.32
N ILE A 187 -17.41 4.55 6.51
CA ILE A 187 -16.97 3.95 7.76
C ILE A 187 -17.60 2.56 7.96
N ALA A 188 -16.77 1.56 8.21
CA ALA A 188 -17.18 0.18 8.41
C ALA A 188 -16.60 -0.40 9.70
N ALA A 189 -17.33 -1.35 10.30
CA ALA A 189 -16.86 -2.17 11.42
C ALA A 189 -16.10 -3.43 10.95
N ASP A 190 -15.76 -3.50 9.66
CA ASP A 190 -14.97 -4.58 9.09
C ASP A 190 -13.47 -4.29 9.24
N ALA A 191 -12.77 -5.21 9.89
CA ALA A 191 -11.34 -5.09 10.14
C ALA A 191 -10.48 -5.05 8.86
N SER A 192 -10.92 -5.71 7.78
CA SER A 192 -10.18 -5.77 6.51
C SER A 192 -10.09 -4.42 5.80
N GLU A 193 -11.07 -3.53 6.04
CA GLU A 193 -11.11 -2.19 5.43
C GLU A 193 -10.07 -1.23 6.02
N TRP A 194 -9.57 -1.54 7.22
CA TRP A 194 -8.61 -0.69 7.94
C TRP A 194 -7.16 -1.13 7.78
N LEU A 195 -6.90 -2.23 7.08
CA LEU A 195 -5.55 -2.75 6.89
C LEU A 195 -4.73 -1.83 5.97
N ASN A 196 -3.47 -1.62 6.32
CA ASN A 196 -2.53 -0.95 5.42
C ASN A 196 -2.15 -1.89 4.27
N LYS A 197 -2.81 -1.72 3.13
CA LYS A 197 -2.59 -2.47 1.90
C LYS A 197 -1.59 -1.79 0.97
N ASP A 198 -1.15 -0.58 1.32
CA ASP A 198 -0.16 0.17 0.56
C ASP A 198 1.22 -0.52 0.66
N ASP A 199 2.01 -0.42 -0.38
CA ASP A 199 3.34 -1.04 -0.44
C ASP A 199 3.34 -2.58 -0.15
N PHE A 200 2.24 -3.29 -0.46
CA PHE A 200 2.22 -4.75 -0.41
C PHE A 200 3.27 -5.32 -1.37
N LEU A 201 3.33 -6.59 -1.53
CA LEU A 201 4.32 -7.30 -2.33
C LEU A 201 4.37 -6.78 -3.77
N LYS A 202 5.50 -6.20 -4.15
CA LYS A 202 5.81 -5.82 -5.52
C LYS A 202 7.12 -6.46 -5.93
N ILE A 203 7.06 -7.43 -6.84
CA ILE A 203 8.23 -8.13 -7.38
C ILE A 203 8.38 -7.75 -8.84
N GLU A 204 9.45 -7.05 -9.15
CA GLU A 204 9.82 -6.63 -10.50
C GLU A 204 11.11 -7.32 -10.94
N LYS A 205 11.40 -7.28 -12.23
CA LYS A 205 12.65 -7.82 -12.82
C LYS A 205 12.94 -9.26 -12.39
N ILE A 206 11.90 -10.11 -12.41
CA ILE A 206 12.02 -11.52 -12.05
C ILE A 206 12.97 -12.21 -13.02
N LYS A 207 14.01 -12.86 -12.49
CA LYS A 207 15.00 -13.64 -13.23
C LYS A 207 14.58 -15.10 -13.36
N SER A 208 14.10 -15.68 -12.28
CA SER A 208 13.63 -17.06 -12.24
C SER A 208 12.46 -17.28 -11.30
N VAL A 209 11.60 -18.24 -11.64
CA VAL A 209 10.48 -18.71 -10.83
C VAL A 209 10.52 -20.23 -10.80
N SER A 210 10.59 -20.82 -9.61
CA SER A 210 10.50 -22.27 -9.42
C SER A 210 9.29 -22.58 -8.56
N VAL A 211 8.33 -23.32 -9.12
CA VAL A 211 7.08 -23.70 -8.46
C VAL A 211 7.12 -25.18 -8.13
N ASN A 212 6.92 -25.50 -6.85
CA ASN A 212 6.92 -26.85 -6.34
C ASN A 212 5.54 -27.20 -5.80
N HIS A 213 4.88 -28.13 -6.46
CA HIS A 213 3.63 -28.72 -6.03
C HIS A 213 3.88 -29.91 -5.08
N PRO A 214 2.90 -30.27 -4.22
CA PRO A 214 2.94 -31.51 -3.45
C PRO A 214 3.16 -32.73 -4.33
N ASP A 215 2.51 -32.78 -5.50
CA ASP A 215 2.85 -33.72 -6.58
C ASP A 215 3.96 -33.12 -7.45
N LYS A 216 5.15 -33.73 -7.38
CA LYS A 216 6.33 -33.27 -8.12
C LYS A 216 6.14 -33.24 -9.64
N ALA A 217 5.24 -34.07 -10.20
CA ALA A 217 4.95 -34.09 -11.63
C ALA A 217 4.36 -32.74 -12.10
N ASN A 218 3.70 -32.03 -11.22
CA ASN A 218 3.09 -30.72 -11.48
C ASN A 218 4.05 -29.54 -11.29
N SER A 219 5.26 -29.79 -10.79
CA SER A 219 6.25 -28.76 -10.54
C SER A 219 6.93 -28.28 -11.82
N TRP A 220 7.32 -27.00 -11.87
CA TRP A 220 7.97 -26.39 -13.02
C TRP A 220 8.91 -25.25 -12.60
N SER A 221 9.87 -24.95 -13.49
CA SER A 221 10.80 -23.86 -13.29
C SER A 221 11.01 -23.06 -14.56
N LEU A 222 10.98 -21.75 -14.43
CA LEU A 222 11.18 -20.78 -15.51
C LEU A 222 12.40 -19.91 -15.22
N THR A 223 13.09 -19.50 -16.27
CA THR A 223 14.22 -18.58 -16.18
C THR A 223 14.31 -17.71 -17.44
N ARG A 224 15.01 -16.58 -17.33
CA ARG A 224 15.43 -15.75 -18.46
C ARG A 224 16.82 -15.16 -18.21
N GLU A 225 17.55 -14.89 -19.28
CA GLU A 225 18.93 -14.40 -19.18
C GLU A 225 19.01 -12.91 -18.86
N LYS A 226 18.10 -12.11 -19.42
CA LYS A 226 18.05 -10.65 -19.25
C LYS A 226 16.65 -10.20 -18.86
N ASP A 227 16.59 -9.07 -18.17
CA ASP A 227 15.33 -8.41 -17.93
C ASP A 227 14.68 -7.98 -19.25
N GLY A 228 13.40 -8.34 -19.43
CA GLY A 228 12.65 -8.09 -20.66
C GLY A 228 12.64 -9.26 -21.66
N ASP A 229 13.53 -10.24 -21.53
CA ASP A 229 13.46 -11.48 -22.32
C ASP A 229 12.25 -12.31 -21.93
N ASP A 230 11.78 -13.17 -22.85
CA ASP A 230 10.75 -14.15 -22.57
C ASP A 230 11.25 -15.20 -21.57
N MET A 231 10.32 -15.67 -20.73
CA MET A 231 10.60 -16.79 -19.84
C MET A 231 10.71 -18.10 -20.63
N THR A 232 11.65 -18.95 -20.24
CA THR A 232 11.86 -20.28 -20.80
C THR A 232 11.87 -21.34 -19.68
N LEU A 233 11.55 -22.59 -20.03
CA LEU A 233 11.66 -23.70 -19.08
C LEU A 233 13.14 -23.95 -18.74
N ALA A 234 13.47 -23.91 -17.44
CA ALA A 234 14.82 -24.24 -16.96
C ALA A 234 15.10 -25.74 -16.98
N ASP A 235 14.06 -26.57 -16.94
CA ASP A 235 14.10 -28.03 -16.87
C ASP A 235 13.26 -28.68 -17.96
N ALA A 236 13.27 -28.11 -19.20
CA ALA A 236 12.51 -28.61 -20.33
C ALA A 236 12.81 -30.10 -20.61
N LYS A 237 11.73 -30.88 -20.80
CA LYS A 237 11.81 -32.27 -21.24
C LYS A 237 11.60 -32.36 -22.74
N GLU A 238 12.00 -33.49 -23.32
CA GLU A 238 11.79 -33.72 -24.76
C GLU A 238 10.32 -33.64 -25.11
N GLY A 239 9.98 -32.85 -26.12
CA GLY A 239 8.61 -32.63 -26.60
C GLY A 239 7.81 -31.57 -25.81
N GLU A 240 8.33 -31.04 -24.68
CA GLU A 240 7.65 -29.98 -23.97
C GLU A 240 7.90 -28.62 -24.62
N LYS A 241 6.84 -27.84 -24.79
CA LYS A 241 6.88 -26.47 -25.28
C LYS A 241 6.10 -25.56 -24.34
N LEU A 242 6.78 -24.57 -23.77
CA LEU A 242 6.16 -23.59 -22.89
C LEU A 242 5.21 -22.68 -23.68
N ASP A 243 4.00 -22.49 -23.19
CA ASP A 243 3.17 -21.37 -23.63
C ASP A 243 3.79 -20.04 -23.18
N SER A 244 4.30 -19.28 -24.13
CA SER A 244 5.01 -18.03 -23.86
C SER A 244 4.15 -17.02 -23.11
N SER A 245 2.84 -16.99 -23.34
CA SER A 245 1.91 -16.09 -22.62
C SER A 245 1.83 -16.47 -21.15
N LYS A 246 1.69 -17.76 -20.85
CA LYS A 246 1.62 -18.28 -19.47
C LYS A 246 2.96 -18.10 -18.76
N GLY A 247 4.08 -18.36 -19.45
CA GLY A 247 5.43 -18.15 -18.94
C GLY A 247 5.69 -16.68 -18.57
N ASN A 248 5.37 -15.77 -19.48
CA ASN A 248 5.56 -14.34 -19.24
C ASN A 248 4.60 -13.78 -18.19
N SER A 249 3.39 -14.34 -18.06
CA SER A 249 2.46 -14.01 -16.97
C SER A 249 3.03 -14.41 -15.61
N ALA A 250 3.58 -15.62 -15.47
CA ALA A 250 4.25 -16.06 -14.25
C ALA A 250 5.46 -15.17 -13.90
N GLY A 251 6.20 -14.68 -14.91
CA GLY A 251 7.33 -13.75 -14.73
C GLY A 251 6.93 -12.32 -14.32
N ARG A 252 5.65 -12.00 -14.18
CA ARG A 252 5.13 -10.65 -13.84
C ARG A 252 4.04 -10.65 -12.78
N VAL A 253 3.63 -11.82 -12.30
CA VAL A 253 2.44 -12.00 -11.44
C VAL A 253 2.39 -11.09 -10.21
N PHE A 254 3.53 -10.87 -9.58
CA PHE A 254 3.62 -10.06 -8.36
C PHE A 254 3.99 -8.58 -8.61
N GLY A 255 3.93 -8.10 -9.85
CA GLY A 255 4.14 -6.68 -10.18
C GLY A 255 3.04 -5.77 -9.61
N PHE A 256 1.84 -6.32 -9.39
CA PHE A 256 0.65 -5.64 -8.88
C PHE A 256 -0.09 -6.52 -7.88
N ALA A 257 0.65 -7.26 -7.04
CA ALA A 257 0.03 -8.09 -6.01
C ALA A 257 -0.73 -7.25 -5.00
N ASN A 258 -1.89 -7.75 -4.59
CA ASN A 258 -2.76 -7.13 -3.60
C ASN A 258 -3.30 -8.20 -2.65
N PHE A 259 -3.75 -7.79 -1.47
CA PHE A 259 -4.43 -8.67 -0.56
C PHE A 259 -5.74 -8.05 -0.08
N ASP A 260 -6.71 -8.88 0.24
CA ASP A 260 -8.03 -8.46 0.71
C ASP A 260 -8.07 -8.40 2.23
N ASP A 261 -7.46 -9.40 2.89
CA ASP A 261 -7.48 -9.55 4.35
C ASP A 261 -6.25 -10.30 4.85
N VAL A 262 -6.11 -10.41 6.15
CA VAL A 262 -5.06 -11.17 6.85
C VAL A 262 -5.72 -12.22 7.73
N ALA A 263 -5.34 -13.49 7.58
CA ALA A 263 -5.81 -14.56 8.44
C ALA A 263 -5.24 -14.41 9.86
N SER A 264 -6.05 -14.80 10.85
CA SER A 264 -5.57 -14.84 12.22
C SER A 264 -4.38 -15.79 12.38
N LYS A 265 -3.43 -15.43 13.22
CA LYS A 265 -2.28 -16.27 13.60
C LYS A 265 -2.68 -17.55 14.34
N GLU A 266 -3.88 -17.58 14.89
CA GLU A 266 -4.47 -18.75 15.56
C GLU A 266 -5.12 -19.72 14.56
N THR A 267 -5.27 -19.33 13.27
CA THR A 267 -5.87 -20.18 12.24
C THR A 267 -5.01 -21.43 12.02
N ASP A 268 -5.61 -22.62 12.14
CA ASP A 268 -4.89 -23.87 11.83
C ASP A 268 -4.51 -23.88 10.33
N PRO A 269 -3.22 -24.08 9.99
CA PRO A 269 -2.79 -24.19 8.60
C PRO A 269 -3.58 -25.19 7.75
N LYS A 270 -4.17 -26.20 8.38
CA LYS A 270 -5.01 -27.20 7.68
C LYS A 270 -6.34 -26.62 7.24
N ASP A 271 -6.94 -25.73 8.02
CA ASP A 271 -8.24 -25.14 7.72
C ASP A 271 -8.17 -24.27 6.46
N ILE A 272 -7.00 -23.71 6.19
CA ILE A 272 -6.72 -22.86 5.01
C ILE A 272 -5.86 -23.58 3.95
N GLY A 273 -5.63 -24.89 4.08
CA GLY A 273 -4.90 -25.72 3.11
C GLY A 273 -3.38 -25.49 3.05
N MET A 274 -2.82 -24.74 4.00
CA MET A 274 -1.37 -24.41 4.04
C MET A 274 -0.47 -25.61 4.36
N ASP A 275 -1.02 -26.69 4.90
CA ASP A 275 -0.31 -27.97 5.09
C ASP A 275 0.03 -28.67 3.76
N LYS A 276 -0.66 -28.31 2.67
CA LYS A 276 -0.45 -28.83 1.31
C LYS A 276 -0.18 -27.70 0.31
N ALA A 277 0.38 -26.60 0.78
CA ALA A 277 0.64 -25.42 -0.04
C ALA A 277 1.56 -25.73 -1.24
N VAL A 278 1.28 -25.07 -2.35
CA VAL A 278 2.23 -24.93 -3.45
C VAL A 278 3.27 -23.89 -3.03
N SER A 279 4.55 -24.16 -3.24
CA SER A 279 5.62 -23.23 -2.93
C SER A 279 6.27 -22.67 -4.19
N ALA A 280 6.50 -21.36 -4.22
CA ALA A 280 7.23 -20.69 -5.28
C ALA A 280 8.49 -20.03 -4.72
N ASN A 281 9.63 -20.27 -5.36
CA ASN A 281 10.87 -19.56 -5.12
C ASN A 281 11.14 -18.63 -6.31
N ILE A 282 11.35 -17.35 -6.03
CA ILE A 282 11.54 -16.32 -7.04
C ILE A 282 12.87 -15.62 -6.80
N GLU A 283 13.65 -15.45 -7.85
CA GLU A 283 14.86 -14.61 -7.85
C GLU A 283 14.70 -13.44 -8.80
N THR A 284 15.24 -12.29 -8.44
CA THR A 284 15.24 -11.09 -9.27
C THR A 284 16.64 -10.71 -9.73
N PHE A 285 16.74 -9.97 -10.83
CA PHE A 285 18.03 -9.43 -11.31
C PHE A 285 18.68 -8.44 -10.32
N GLU A 286 17.90 -7.86 -9.42
CA GLU A 286 18.39 -6.96 -8.38
C GLU A 286 18.95 -7.69 -7.15
N GLY A 287 18.75 -9.01 -7.08
CA GLY A 287 19.25 -9.88 -6.00
C GLY A 287 18.29 -10.10 -4.85
N TYR A 288 17.00 -9.76 -5.00
CA TYR A 288 15.97 -10.23 -4.07
C TYR A 288 15.63 -11.69 -4.34
N THR A 289 15.33 -12.41 -3.27
CA THR A 289 14.82 -13.78 -3.29
C THR A 289 13.55 -13.85 -2.45
N PHE A 290 12.54 -14.57 -2.95
CA PHE A 290 11.27 -14.73 -2.27
C PHE A 290 10.93 -16.20 -2.17
N ALA A 291 10.52 -16.62 -0.97
CA ALA A 291 9.90 -17.92 -0.73
C ALA A 291 8.43 -17.69 -0.40
N ILE A 292 7.56 -18.05 -1.33
CA ILE A 292 6.11 -17.84 -1.26
C ILE A 292 5.45 -19.21 -1.12
N LYS A 293 4.45 -19.30 -0.22
CA LYS A 293 3.56 -20.45 -0.17
C LYS A 293 2.15 -20.01 -0.48
N MET A 294 1.43 -20.80 -1.25
CA MET A 294 0.08 -20.51 -1.68
C MET A 294 -0.82 -21.72 -1.46
N SER A 295 -2.02 -21.49 -0.96
CA SER A 295 -3.04 -22.52 -0.74
C SER A 295 -4.42 -22.01 -1.11
N LYS A 296 -5.35 -22.94 -1.30
CA LYS A 296 -6.75 -22.67 -1.56
C LYS A 296 -7.62 -23.45 -0.58
N SER A 297 -8.63 -22.77 -0.02
CA SER A 297 -9.65 -23.41 0.81
C SER A 297 -11.01 -22.83 0.43
N GLY A 298 -11.85 -23.67 -0.17
CA GLY A 298 -13.10 -23.20 -0.80
C GLY A 298 -12.83 -22.24 -1.95
N GLU A 299 -13.36 -21.03 -1.87
CA GLU A 299 -13.12 -19.96 -2.84
C GLU A 299 -11.98 -19.00 -2.42
N ASP A 300 -11.49 -19.14 -1.21
CA ASP A 300 -10.47 -18.28 -0.66
C ASP A 300 -9.08 -18.76 -1.02
N HIS A 301 -8.19 -17.80 -1.29
CA HIS A 301 -6.79 -18.02 -1.66
C HIS A 301 -5.89 -17.37 -0.62
N TYR A 302 -4.90 -18.14 -0.14
CA TYR A 302 -4.01 -17.72 0.91
C TYR A 302 -2.56 -17.70 0.45
N MET A 303 -1.79 -16.75 0.96
CA MET A 303 -0.39 -16.58 0.61
C MET A 303 0.45 -16.20 1.83
N THR A 304 1.64 -16.80 1.96
CA THR A 304 2.70 -16.34 2.86
C THR A 304 3.92 -15.93 2.06
N VAL A 305 4.69 -14.97 2.56
CA VAL A 305 5.88 -14.43 1.90
C VAL A 305 7.03 -14.35 2.87
N ASN A 306 8.19 -14.87 2.46
CA ASN A 306 9.47 -14.60 3.12
C ASN A 306 10.42 -13.99 2.09
N ALA A 307 11.08 -12.90 2.45
CA ALA A 307 11.96 -12.14 1.56
C ALA A 307 13.40 -12.12 2.10
N ALA A 308 14.34 -12.39 1.23
CA ALA A 308 15.77 -12.27 1.50
C ALA A 308 16.48 -11.66 0.29
N GLY A 309 17.77 -11.45 0.37
CA GLY A 309 18.55 -11.06 -0.79
C GLY A 309 19.87 -10.42 -0.46
N THR A 310 20.73 -10.41 -1.48
CA THR A 310 21.98 -9.66 -1.53
C THR A 310 21.96 -8.86 -2.82
N ARG A 311 22.14 -7.55 -2.72
CA ARG A 311 22.05 -6.68 -3.89
C ARG A 311 23.06 -7.09 -4.97
N VAL A 312 22.57 -7.21 -6.18
CA VAL A 312 23.39 -7.37 -7.38
C VAL A 312 23.64 -5.98 -7.97
N PRO A 313 24.90 -5.52 -8.12
CA PRO A 313 25.21 -4.26 -8.80
C PRO A 313 24.65 -4.25 -10.21
N GLN A 314 24.07 -3.14 -10.63
CA GLN A 314 23.55 -3.00 -11.98
C GLN A 314 24.68 -2.63 -12.95
N ASP A 315 24.49 -2.89 -14.24
CA ASP A 315 25.49 -2.69 -15.28
C ASP A 315 26.05 -1.27 -15.35
N ASP A 316 25.24 -0.26 -15.03
CA ASP A 316 25.64 1.14 -15.02
C ASP A 316 26.64 1.49 -13.91
N GLU A 317 26.63 0.73 -12.81
CA GLU A 317 27.57 0.90 -11.69
C GLU A 317 28.98 0.35 -11.98
N SER A 318 29.12 -0.50 -12.99
CA SER A 318 30.39 -1.14 -13.37
C SER A 318 30.99 -0.59 -14.67
N LYS A 319 30.27 0.28 -15.38
CA LYS A 319 30.76 0.85 -16.64
C LYS A 319 31.99 1.72 -16.40
N ALA A 320 32.97 1.58 -17.27
CA ALA A 320 34.12 2.49 -17.29
C ALA A 320 33.68 3.88 -17.79
N ARG A 321 34.35 4.91 -17.29
CA ARG A 321 34.17 6.27 -17.81
C ARG A 321 34.47 6.32 -19.31
N VAL A 322 33.59 6.92 -20.08
CA VAL A 322 33.83 7.19 -21.48
C VAL A 322 34.66 8.48 -21.58
N PRO A 323 35.88 8.44 -22.16
CA PRO A 323 36.69 9.63 -22.41
C PRO A 323 35.93 10.65 -23.24
N GLN A 324 36.08 11.93 -22.93
CA GLN A 324 35.49 12.99 -23.73
C GLN A 324 36.39 13.32 -24.95
N PRO A 325 35.79 13.79 -26.06
CA PRO A 325 36.58 14.08 -27.29
C PRO A 325 37.72 15.09 -27.09
N ASP A 326 37.60 16.00 -26.14
CA ASP A 326 38.61 17.01 -25.81
C ASP A 326 39.81 16.43 -25.05
N GLU A 327 39.72 15.23 -24.50
CA GLU A 327 40.80 14.53 -23.79
C GLU A 327 41.85 13.93 -24.72
N SER A 328 41.54 13.80 -26.01
CA SER A 328 42.47 13.33 -27.04
C SER A 328 42.81 14.41 -28.06
N LYS A 329 42.31 15.65 -27.87
CA LYS A 329 42.50 16.71 -28.84
C LYS A 329 43.94 17.28 -28.75
N PRO A 330 44.73 17.23 -29.84
CA PRO A 330 46.06 17.82 -29.86
C PRO A 330 45.95 19.34 -29.73
N ARG A 331 47.01 19.96 -29.18
CA ARG A 331 47.12 21.41 -29.12
C ARG A 331 47.14 21.99 -30.52
N GLU A 332 46.40 23.04 -30.75
CA GLU A 332 46.48 23.82 -31.96
C GLU A 332 47.55 24.92 -31.78
N PRO A 333 48.59 24.98 -32.61
CA PRO A 333 49.60 26.04 -32.49
C PRO A 333 49.01 27.43 -32.74
N GLY A 334 49.43 28.42 -31.97
CA GLY A 334 49.05 29.81 -32.17
C GLY A 334 49.61 30.39 -33.46
N LYS A 335 48.90 31.34 -34.10
CA LYS A 335 49.35 31.96 -35.40
C LYS A 335 50.71 32.62 -35.33
N ASP A 336 51.13 33.10 -34.15
CA ASP A 336 52.40 33.83 -33.95
C ASP A 336 53.33 33.04 -33.00
N GLU A 337 53.19 31.71 -32.92
CA GLU A 337 53.99 30.84 -32.05
C GLU A 337 55.42 30.72 -32.62
N LYS A 338 56.38 31.03 -31.75
CA LYS A 338 57.82 30.88 -32.12
C LYS A 338 58.26 29.44 -31.93
N PRO A 339 59.16 28.92 -32.80
CA PRO A 339 59.65 27.53 -32.71
C PRO A 339 60.29 27.19 -31.38
N GLU A 340 60.91 28.17 -30.68
CA GLU A 340 61.54 28.03 -29.37
C GLU A 340 60.55 27.86 -28.24
N ASP A 341 59.32 28.32 -28.40
CA ASP A 341 58.22 28.18 -27.38
C ASP A 341 57.39 26.90 -27.53
N LYS A 342 57.50 26.23 -28.67
CA LYS A 342 56.66 25.08 -29.02
C LYS A 342 56.73 23.96 -27.97
N GLU A 343 57.96 23.52 -27.64
CA GLU A 343 58.16 22.41 -26.69
C GLU A 343 57.59 22.74 -25.27
N ARG A 344 57.77 23.98 -24.82
CA ARG A 344 57.22 24.45 -23.55
C ARG A 344 55.70 24.45 -23.56
N LEU A 345 55.08 24.98 -24.62
CA LEU A 345 53.63 25.08 -24.76
C LEU A 345 52.97 23.72 -24.96
N ASP A 346 53.59 22.79 -25.71
CA ASP A 346 53.15 21.43 -25.88
C ASP A 346 53.18 20.67 -24.53
N LYS A 347 54.21 20.87 -23.72
CA LYS A 347 54.30 20.30 -22.38
C LYS A 347 53.23 20.87 -21.43
N GLU A 348 53.05 22.20 -21.44
CA GLU A 348 52.01 22.84 -20.62
C GLU A 348 50.60 22.36 -20.98
N HIS A 349 50.33 22.19 -22.27
CA HIS A 349 49.07 21.61 -22.74
C HIS A 349 48.90 20.17 -22.25
N ALA A 350 49.92 19.33 -22.36
CA ALA A 350 49.89 17.96 -21.88
C ALA A 350 49.69 17.87 -20.39
N ASP A 351 50.35 18.71 -19.58
CA ASP A 351 50.18 18.80 -18.14
C ASP A 351 48.76 19.25 -17.74
N ASN A 352 48.20 20.23 -18.46
CA ASN A 352 46.84 20.72 -18.22
C ASN A 352 45.79 19.66 -18.61
N LEU A 353 46.01 18.95 -19.73
CA LEU A 353 45.15 17.87 -20.17
C LEU A 353 45.18 16.70 -19.19
N ALA A 354 46.33 16.32 -18.67
CA ALA A 354 46.48 15.28 -17.66
C ALA A 354 45.74 15.63 -16.38
N LYS A 355 45.82 16.89 -15.94
CA LYS A 355 45.02 17.37 -14.76
C LYS A 355 43.53 17.30 -15.02
N LEU A 356 43.08 17.76 -16.19
CA LEU A 356 41.64 17.69 -16.57
C LEU A 356 41.12 16.27 -16.57
N ILE A 357 41.87 15.32 -17.13
CA ILE A 357 41.50 13.91 -17.13
C ILE A 357 41.43 13.36 -15.70
N ALA A 358 42.45 13.63 -14.88
CA ALA A 358 42.48 13.19 -13.48
C ALA A 358 41.29 13.74 -12.67
N ASP A 359 40.96 15.01 -12.84
CA ASP A 359 39.81 15.63 -12.16
C ASP A 359 38.47 15.03 -12.61
N ARG A 360 38.32 14.73 -13.90
CA ARG A 360 37.15 14.06 -14.46
C ARG A 360 37.03 12.62 -13.96
N GLU A 361 38.11 11.87 -13.92
CA GLU A 361 38.15 10.51 -13.38
C GLU A 361 37.77 10.49 -11.91
N LYS A 362 38.34 11.40 -11.13
CA LYS A 362 37.98 11.55 -9.73
C LYS A 362 36.49 11.84 -9.56
N THR A 363 35.96 12.83 -10.29
CA THR A 363 34.53 13.19 -10.21
C THR A 363 33.63 12.02 -10.62
N TYR A 364 34.02 11.28 -11.66
CA TYR A 364 33.28 10.08 -12.09
C TYR A 364 33.28 9.02 -11.01
N ASN A 365 34.44 8.70 -10.43
CA ASN A 365 34.54 7.68 -9.37
C ASN A 365 33.79 8.09 -8.09
N ASP A 366 33.85 9.36 -7.71
CA ASP A 366 33.10 9.89 -6.57
C ASP A 366 31.57 9.78 -6.80
N ASN A 367 31.10 10.07 -8.01
CA ASN A 367 29.70 9.93 -8.39
C ASN A 367 29.27 8.46 -8.40
N GLN A 368 30.09 7.55 -8.93
CA GLN A 368 29.82 6.11 -8.91
C GLN A 368 29.73 5.56 -7.49
N ALA A 369 30.66 5.94 -6.62
CA ALA A 369 30.64 5.54 -5.22
C ALA A 369 29.40 6.05 -4.50
N LYS A 370 28.96 7.28 -4.79
CA LYS A 370 27.73 7.86 -4.24
C LYS A 370 26.49 7.11 -4.72
N THR A 371 26.38 6.86 -6.05
CA THR A 371 25.28 6.10 -6.66
C THR A 371 25.18 4.71 -6.04
N LYS A 372 26.32 4.00 -5.92
CA LYS A 372 26.37 2.68 -5.27
C LYS A 372 25.85 2.74 -3.84
N THR A 373 26.29 3.71 -3.05
CA THR A 373 25.86 3.87 -1.65
C THR A 373 24.35 4.13 -1.55
N GLU A 374 23.82 4.95 -2.45
CA GLU A 374 22.39 5.25 -2.50
C GLU A 374 21.56 4.01 -2.89
N ASN A 375 22.05 3.23 -3.87
CA ASN A 375 21.39 2.01 -4.30
C ASN A 375 21.45 0.92 -3.24
N ASP A 376 22.60 0.74 -2.55
CA ASP A 376 22.73 -0.18 -1.41
C ASP A 376 21.73 0.18 -0.29
N LYS A 377 21.58 1.47 -0.01
CA LYS A 377 20.62 1.97 0.98
C LYS A 377 19.17 1.70 0.56
N LYS A 378 18.81 1.99 -0.70
CA LYS A 378 17.47 1.73 -1.23
C LYS A 378 17.13 0.24 -1.19
N PHE A 379 18.06 -0.62 -1.59
CA PHE A 379 17.90 -2.07 -1.52
C PHE A 379 17.63 -2.54 -0.08
N ALA A 380 18.44 -2.10 0.89
CA ALA A 380 18.27 -2.45 2.28
C ALA A 380 16.94 -1.95 2.87
N GLU A 381 16.51 -0.73 2.50
CA GLU A 381 15.22 -0.17 2.91
C GLU A 381 14.04 -0.97 2.35
N ASN A 382 14.10 -1.35 1.07
CA ASN A 382 13.06 -2.16 0.43
C ASN A 382 13.02 -3.57 1.03
N LEU A 383 14.17 -4.19 1.25
CA LEU A 383 14.23 -5.51 1.90
C LEU A 383 13.64 -5.45 3.32
N ALA A 384 13.91 -4.38 4.06
CA ALA A 384 13.34 -4.20 5.40
C ALA A 384 11.81 -4.02 5.37
N LYS A 385 11.25 -3.38 4.33
CA LYS A 385 9.79 -3.32 4.12
C LYS A 385 9.21 -4.69 3.81
N LEU A 386 9.81 -5.44 2.87
CA LEU A 386 9.38 -6.78 2.49
C LEU A 386 9.40 -7.75 3.68
N LYS A 387 10.40 -7.64 4.54
CA LYS A 387 10.51 -8.47 5.77
C LYS A 387 9.38 -8.21 6.78
N LYS A 388 8.67 -7.09 6.72
CA LYS A 388 7.48 -6.87 7.55
C LYS A 388 6.31 -7.79 7.18
N LEU A 389 6.31 -8.33 5.96
CA LEU A 389 5.29 -9.28 5.49
C LEU A 389 5.50 -10.70 6.04
N GLU A 390 6.69 -10.99 6.58
CA GLU A 390 7.01 -12.30 7.13
C GLU A 390 6.17 -12.62 8.37
N GLY A 391 5.72 -13.86 8.45
CA GLY A 391 4.90 -14.35 9.56
C GLY A 391 3.41 -14.03 9.45
N TRP A 392 2.98 -13.39 8.36
CA TRP A 392 1.58 -13.15 8.05
C TRP A 392 1.07 -14.10 6.98
N THR A 393 -0.21 -14.44 7.07
CA THR A 393 -0.93 -15.17 6.03
C THR A 393 -1.97 -14.24 5.43
N PHE A 394 -1.79 -13.90 4.17
CA PHE A 394 -2.64 -12.97 3.44
C PHE A 394 -3.72 -13.72 2.67
N LYS A 395 -4.95 -13.21 2.68
CA LYS A 395 -6.00 -13.59 1.76
C LYS A 395 -5.82 -12.74 0.49
N VAL A 396 -5.62 -13.41 -0.64
CA VAL A 396 -5.29 -12.74 -1.92
C VAL A 396 -6.34 -13.04 -2.98
N SER A 397 -6.41 -12.19 -4.01
CA SER A 397 -7.30 -12.43 -5.15
C SER A 397 -6.89 -13.65 -5.97
N SER A 398 -7.85 -14.26 -6.68
CA SER A 398 -7.59 -15.36 -7.64
C SER A 398 -6.59 -14.95 -8.71
N TYR A 399 -6.60 -13.68 -9.14
CA TYR A 399 -5.66 -13.17 -10.14
C TYR A 399 -4.20 -13.33 -9.69
N THR A 400 -3.89 -12.99 -8.43
CA THR A 400 -2.53 -13.15 -7.86
C THR A 400 -2.17 -14.62 -7.71
N PHE A 401 -3.16 -15.46 -7.40
CA PHE A 401 -2.98 -16.88 -7.15
C PHE A 401 -2.79 -17.71 -8.42
N ASP A 402 -3.67 -17.56 -9.42
CA ASP A 402 -3.79 -18.46 -10.57
C ASP A 402 -2.53 -18.52 -11.45
N ALA A 403 -1.78 -17.42 -11.55
CA ALA A 403 -0.60 -17.40 -12.41
C ALA A 403 0.54 -18.32 -11.91
N ILE A 404 0.59 -18.59 -10.60
CA ILE A 404 1.63 -19.43 -9.97
C ILE A 404 1.09 -20.83 -9.64
N TYR A 405 -0.19 -20.96 -9.34
CA TYR A 405 -0.78 -22.22 -8.89
C TYR A 405 -1.00 -23.25 -10.01
N LYS A 406 -0.68 -22.89 -11.26
CA LYS A 406 -0.79 -23.77 -12.43
C LYS A 406 0.13 -24.99 -12.31
N THR A 407 -0.38 -26.12 -12.76
CA THR A 407 0.41 -27.34 -12.94
C THR A 407 1.36 -27.23 -14.13
N ARG A 408 2.37 -28.10 -14.21
CA ARG A 408 3.28 -28.16 -15.35
C ARG A 408 2.55 -28.32 -16.68
N ALA A 409 1.56 -29.21 -16.73
CA ALA A 409 0.77 -29.45 -17.94
C ALA A 409 0.02 -28.18 -18.41
N GLU A 410 -0.54 -27.42 -17.47
CA GLU A 410 -1.23 -26.17 -17.77
C GLU A 410 -0.29 -25.06 -18.26
N MET A 411 1.01 -25.15 -18.00
CA MET A 411 2.02 -24.20 -18.50
C MET A 411 2.45 -24.49 -19.94
N MET A 412 2.19 -25.66 -20.47
CA MET A 412 2.57 -26.04 -21.84
C MET A 412 1.58 -25.52 -22.87
N GLU A 413 2.05 -25.42 -24.14
CA GLU A 413 1.17 -25.22 -25.29
C GLU A 413 0.24 -26.42 -25.40
N GLU A 414 -1.04 -26.19 -25.72
CA GLU A 414 -1.98 -27.25 -26.05
C GLU A 414 -1.57 -27.85 -27.40
N GLU A 415 -1.39 -29.18 -27.47
CA GLU A 415 -1.26 -29.86 -28.75
C GLU A 415 -2.52 -29.57 -29.57
N LYS A 416 -2.37 -28.88 -30.69
CA LYS A 416 -3.46 -28.75 -31.66
C LYS A 416 -3.74 -30.16 -32.18
N GLU A 417 -4.89 -30.74 -31.83
CA GLU A 417 -5.41 -31.89 -32.58
C GLU A 417 -5.43 -31.49 -34.07
N GLU A 418 -4.59 -32.15 -34.88
CA GLU A 418 -4.70 -32.03 -36.33
C GLU A 418 -6.10 -32.50 -36.71
N GLU A 419 -6.97 -31.59 -37.16
CA GLU A 419 -8.23 -31.98 -37.78
C GLU A 419 -7.90 -33.03 -38.87
N PRO A 420 -8.53 -34.21 -38.83
CA PRO A 420 -8.31 -35.20 -39.85
C PRO A 420 -8.61 -34.57 -41.20
N ALA A 421 -7.61 -34.56 -42.08
CA ALA A 421 -7.74 -34.06 -43.45
C ALA A 421 -8.99 -34.69 -44.08
N ASP A 422 -9.98 -33.89 -44.41
CA ASP A 422 -11.19 -34.28 -45.06
C ASP A 422 -10.81 -34.86 -46.45
N THR A 423 -10.64 -36.20 -46.50
CA THR A 423 -10.44 -36.95 -47.72
C THR A 423 -11.80 -37.21 -48.37
N THR A 424 -12.44 -36.17 -48.86
CA THR A 424 -13.49 -36.30 -49.87
C THR A 424 -12.91 -35.95 -51.22
N GLY A 425 -12.46 -37.00 -51.94
CA GLY A 425 -12.23 -37.00 -53.36
C GLY A 425 -13.52 -37.34 -54.13
#